data_31c896c87c0991b6afda2a11db7d3ae6
#
_entry.id   31c896c87c0991b6afda2a11db7d3ae6
#
_cell.length_a   1.000
_cell.length_b   1.000
_cell.length_c   1.000
_cell.angle_alpha   90.00
_cell.angle_beta   90.00
_cell.angle_gamma   90.00
#
_symmetry.space_group_name_H-M   'P 1'
#
loop_
_entity.id
_entity.type
_entity.pdbx_description
1 polymer ?
#
loop_
_entity_poly.entity_id
_entity_poly.type
_entity_poly.pdbx_seq_one_letter_code
_entity_poly.pdbx_strand_id
1 'polypeptide(L)'
;MPNEIVMPRLGWTMEVGTVVEWLKSSGDQVEAGEHIFSVESDKAITEVEALDSGVLYIPEGTPIGVEVPVGAPLAFILQPGEAPPAYSFGGTAAPEPQDLGKPIDGDIPTDPAPAVAASANGNHAGALPVSPRARRVAAELGVDLNAVVGTGKGGRIREQDVRAAAAALPAPTPEPRAAPSVRKLAEEIGVDLRTIPSSRPSGRITRADLTRGATAGTSSSDGTSAPINPIRRAIRDRMSETARTVAPVTLTTEADATELWDFRERLKRDLGGSGYPSITDLLVRISALALIDQPELNVRLDGDTITQYEAAHIGIAVDTERGLLAPVLRDADRKSIHDIAAESAELIEKTRNGSISGDQLKGSTFTVSNLGMFEIDAFTPIINLPEAAILGVGRIVPKPVVVDLENEEIAIRRMMYLSLTFDHRVVDGAPAARFLQRIKQMVERPLVALTR
;
A
#
# COMPACT_ATOMS: atom_id res chain seq x y z
N MET A 1 22.93 30.57 -0.38
CA MET A 1 21.46 30.36 -0.33
C MET A 1 21.17 29.75 1.02
N PRO A 2 20.09 30.17 1.70
CA PRO A 2 19.73 29.62 3.00
C PRO A 2 19.50 28.09 2.86
N ASN A 3 20.06 27.30 3.78
CA ASN A 3 19.85 25.86 3.79
C ASN A 3 18.52 25.57 4.46
N GLU A 4 17.63 24.88 3.73
CA GLU A 4 16.28 24.55 4.20
C GLU A 4 16.30 23.33 5.14
N ILE A 5 15.64 23.46 6.29
CA ILE A 5 15.33 22.36 7.18
C ILE A 5 13.90 21.93 6.86
N VAL A 6 13.75 20.72 6.31
CA VAL A 6 12.45 20.17 5.92
C VAL A 6 11.98 19.10 6.89
N MET A 7 10.68 18.81 6.92
CA MET A 7 10.12 17.68 7.68
C MET A 7 10.79 16.38 7.22
N PRO A 8 11.58 15.71 8.07
CA PRO A 8 12.32 14.51 7.67
C PRO A 8 11.39 13.30 7.55
N ARG A 9 11.76 12.37 6.69
CA ARG A 9 11.10 11.07 6.63
C ARG A 9 11.77 10.12 7.64
N LEU A 10 11.14 9.92 8.80
CA LEU A 10 11.64 9.05 9.87
C LEU A 10 11.21 7.57 9.71
N GLY A 11 10.43 7.26 8.69
CA GLY A 11 9.98 5.90 8.36
C GLY A 11 9.54 5.76 6.91
N TRP A 12 9.60 4.53 6.37
CA TRP A 12 9.29 4.24 4.97
C TRP A 12 7.86 4.57 4.55
N THR A 13 6.92 4.55 5.50
CA THR A 13 5.49 4.82 5.28
C THR A 13 5.06 6.18 5.78
N MET A 14 5.99 7.01 6.28
CA MET A 14 5.67 8.32 6.83
C MET A 14 5.36 9.32 5.70
N GLU A 15 4.14 9.81 5.64
CA GLU A 15 3.68 10.86 4.72
C GLU A 15 3.56 12.22 5.42
N VAL A 16 3.27 12.20 6.73
CA VAL A 16 3.15 13.38 7.58
C VAL A 16 3.88 13.17 8.91
N GLY A 17 4.34 14.25 9.55
CA GLY A 17 4.93 14.26 10.88
C GLY A 17 4.47 15.47 11.67
N THR A 18 4.55 15.42 13.00
CA THR A 18 4.16 16.52 13.88
C THR A 18 5.39 17.02 14.62
N VAL A 19 5.69 18.33 14.52
CA VAL A 19 6.73 18.97 15.36
C VAL A 19 6.17 19.09 16.77
N VAL A 20 6.80 18.40 17.73
CA VAL A 20 6.38 18.40 19.14
C VAL A 20 6.89 19.63 19.84
N GLU A 21 8.20 19.89 19.73
CA GLU A 21 8.87 21.04 20.33
C GLU A 21 10.12 21.41 19.56
N TRP A 22 10.51 22.70 19.65
CA TRP A 22 11.78 23.20 19.18
C TRP A 22 12.75 23.23 20.36
N LEU A 23 13.91 22.57 20.21
CA LEU A 23 14.99 22.53 21.20
C LEU A 23 15.89 23.78 21.13
N LYS A 24 15.76 24.52 20.03
CA LYS A 24 16.48 25.78 19.76
C LYS A 24 15.49 26.85 19.32
N SER A 25 15.83 28.10 19.57
CA SER A 25 15.04 29.30 19.21
C SER A 25 15.55 29.95 17.92
N SER A 26 14.64 30.66 17.23
CA SER A 26 15.03 31.44 16.06
C SER A 26 16.08 32.52 16.47
N GLY A 27 17.22 32.52 15.79
CA GLY A 27 18.36 33.37 16.10
C GLY A 27 19.49 32.64 16.83
N ASP A 28 19.29 31.44 17.32
CA ASP A 28 20.35 30.66 17.97
C ASP A 28 21.36 30.14 16.95
N GLN A 29 22.62 30.09 17.37
CA GLN A 29 23.68 29.47 16.59
C GLN A 29 23.63 27.95 16.80
N VAL A 30 23.65 27.17 15.69
CA VAL A 30 23.62 25.72 15.68
C VAL A 30 24.85 25.18 14.97
N GLU A 31 25.35 24.05 15.44
CA GLU A 31 26.44 23.30 14.80
C GLU A 31 25.89 22.04 14.14
N ALA A 32 26.53 21.55 13.08
CA ALA A 32 26.15 20.31 12.43
C ALA A 32 26.20 19.12 13.42
N GLY A 33 25.12 18.33 13.52
CA GLY A 33 24.94 17.25 14.49
C GLY A 33 24.25 17.67 15.79
N GLU A 34 23.87 18.96 15.95
CA GLU A 34 23.18 19.46 17.15
C GLU A 34 21.65 19.28 16.97
N HIS A 35 20.96 18.79 18.02
CA HIS A 35 19.49 18.58 17.99
C HIS A 35 18.75 19.93 17.95
N ILE A 36 17.83 20.07 17.01
CA ILE A 36 17.11 21.33 16.74
C ILE A 36 15.64 21.24 17.15
N PHE A 37 14.97 20.15 16.88
CA PHE A 37 13.56 19.95 17.20
C PHE A 37 13.21 18.46 17.30
N SER A 38 12.08 18.16 17.96
CA SER A 38 11.54 16.81 18.10
C SER A 38 10.35 16.61 17.17
N VAL A 39 10.32 15.49 16.45
CA VAL A 39 9.22 15.09 15.56
C VAL A 39 8.56 13.84 16.09
N GLU A 40 7.25 13.89 16.23
CA GLU A 40 6.41 12.73 16.48
C GLU A 40 5.98 12.11 15.14
N SER A 41 6.29 10.83 14.98
CA SER A 41 5.79 9.98 13.93
C SER A 41 4.80 8.97 14.53
N ASP A 42 4.08 8.22 13.68
CA ASP A 42 3.08 7.21 14.10
C ASP A 42 3.60 6.18 15.15
N LYS A 43 4.91 6.09 15.36
CA LYS A 43 5.52 5.05 16.24
C LYS A 43 6.49 5.57 17.29
N ALA A 44 7.04 6.76 17.16
CA ALA A 44 8.06 7.29 18.09
C ALA A 44 8.24 8.81 17.95
N ILE A 45 8.72 9.43 19.02
CA ILE A 45 9.26 10.79 19.01
C ILE A 45 10.77 10.67 18.77
N THR A 46 11.27 11.38 17.77
CA THR A 46 12.69 11.38 17.38
C THR A 46 13.19 12.80 17.31
N GLU A 47 14.36 13.05 17.88
CA GLU A 47 15.05 14.33 17.78
C GLU A 47 15.78 14.45 16.43
N VAL A 48 15.68 15.61 15.81
CA VAL A 48 16.24 15.91 14.49
C VAL A 48 17.46 16.81 14.66
N GLU A 49 18.57 16.40 14.04
CA GLU A 49 19.86 17.09 14.10
C GLU A 49 20.02 18.09 12.93
N ALA A 50 20.77 19.16 13.17
CA ALA A 50 21.21 20.10 12.13
C ALA A 50 22.18 19.39 11.17
N LEU A 51 21.96 19.50 9.87
CA LEU A 51 22.89 19.01 8.87
C LEU A 51 24.05 19.97 8.61
N ASP A 52 23.83 21.25 8.88
CA ASP A 52 24.80 22.33 8.64
C ASP A 52 24.93 23.25 9.86
N SER A 53 26.03 23.98 9.93
CA SER A 53 26.26 24.98 10.97
C SER A 53 25.87 26.40 10.51
N GLY A 54 25.23 27.19 11.37
CA GLY A 54 24.79 28.55 11.06
C GLY A 54 23.83 29.11 12.09
N VAL A 55 23.07 30.15 11.73
CA VAL A 55 22.05 30.76 12.59
C VAL A 55 20.69 30.19 12.20
N LEU A 56 19.99 29.58 13.15
CA LEU A 56 18.65 28.99 12.93
C LEU A 56 17.63 30.14 12.75
N TYR A 57 16.85 30.05 11.69
CA TYR A 57 15.71 30.92 11.43
C TYR A 57 14.43 30.09 11.31
N ILE A 58 13.51 30.28 12.26
CA ILE A 58 12.19 29.64 12.26
C ILE A 58 11.17 30.69 11.79
N PRO A 59 10.51 30.51 10.63
CA PRO A 59 9.52 31.46 10.13
C PRO A 59 8.33 31.61 11.10
N GLU A 60 7.75 32.82 11.15
CA GLU A 60 6.53 33.04 11.92
C GLU A 60 5.37 32.13 11.37
N GLY A 61 4.66 31.46 12.28
CA GLY A 61 3.58 30.57 11.92
C GLY A 61 3.98 29.13 11.64
N THR A 62 5.25 28.75 11.84
CA THR A 62 5.67 27.34 11.79
C THR A 62 4.85 26.51 12.77
N PRO A 63 4.09 25.49 12.34
CA PRO A 63 3.14 24.79 13.19
C PRO A 63 3.85 23.90 14.23
N ILE A 64 3.37 23.95 15.47
CA ILE A 64 3.73 23.01 16.55
C ILE A 64 2.47 22.24 16.91
N GLY A 65 2.56 20.92 17.04
CA GLY A 65 1.41 20.06 17.36
C GLY A 65 0.42 19.86 16.20
N VAL A 66 0.81 20.16 14.97
CA VAL A 66 0.00 19.96 13.76
C VAL A 66 0.76 19.07 12.78
N GLU A 67 0.04 18.22 12.06
CA GLU A 67 0.60 17.35 11.03
C GLU A 67 1.13 18.18 9.84
N VAL A 68 2.37 17.94 9.46
CA VAL A 68 3.07 18.59 8.34
C VAL A 68 3.55 17.52 7.37
N PRO A 69 3.33 17.67 6.05
CA PRO A 69 3.80 16.72 5.06
C PRO A 69 5.34 16.57 5.07
N VAL A 70 5.82 15.35 4.87
CA VAL A 70 7.25 15.05 4.69
C VAL A 70 7.80 15.86 3.50
N GLY A 71 8.96 16.52 3.72
CA GLY A 71 9.58 17.39 2.72
C GLY A 71 9.11 18.85 2.76
N ALA A 72 8.12 19.21 3.58
CA ALA A 72 7.73 20.61 3.75
C ALA A 72 8.79 21.40 4.53
N PRO A 73 9.18 22.62 4.11
CA PRO A 73 10.17 23.44 4.80
C PRO A 73 9.62 23.91 6.15
N LEU A 74 10.41 23.71 7.21
CA LEU A 74 10.08 24.07 8.59
C LEU A 74 10.90 25.26 9.09
N ALA A 75 12.17 25.32 8.73
CA ALA A 75 13.11 26.35 9.17
C ALA A 75 14.26 26.48 8.17
N PHE A 76 15.15 27.45 8.41
CA PHE A 76 16.31 27.68 7.56
C PHE A 76 17.56 27.87 8.43
N ILE A 77 18.72 27.43 7.95
CA ILE A 77 20.02 27.74 8.52
C ILE A 77 20.66 28.84 7.65
N LEU A 78 20.92 30.01 8.26
CA LEU A 78 21.49 31.19 7.61
C LEU A 78 22.99 31.24 7.86
N GLN A 79 23.77 31.58 6.84
CA GLN A 79 25.18 31.90 6.99
C GLN A 79 25.36 33.38 7.46
N PRO A 80 26.47 33.72 8.11
CA PRO A 80 26.71 35.09 8.57
C PRO A 80 26.57 36.10 7.42
N GLY A 81 25.61 37.05 7.55
CA GLY A 81 25.32 38.08 6.56
C GLY A 81 24.26 37.73 5.53
N GLU A 82 23.62 36.56 5.62
CA GLU A 82 22.53 36.14 4.76
C GLU A 82 21.18 36.61 5.32
N ALA A 83 20.32 37.17 4.44
CA ALA A 83 19.01 37.65 4.86
C ALA A 83 18.01 36.45 4.92
N PRO A 84 17.10 36.45 5.92
CA PRO A 84 16.06 35.40 6.00
C PRO A 84 15.15 35.42 4.75
N PRO A 85 14.77 34.26 4.21
CA PRO A 85 13.88 34.19 3.07
C PRO A 85 12.49 34.71 3.46
N ALA A 86 11.79 35.32 2.50
CA ALA A 86 10.39 35.75 2.67
C ALA A 86 9.46 34.54 2.57
N TYR A 87 9.47 33.70 3.61
CA TYR A 87 8.64 32.49 3.70
C TYR A 87 7.69 32.61 4.90
N SER A 88 6.39 32.36 4.69
CA SER A 88 5.42 32.20 5.77
C SER A 88 4.65 30.89 5.60
N PHE A 89 4.50 30.14 6.67
CA PHE A 89 3.76 28.87 6.67
C PHE A 89 2.28 29.13 6.33
N GLY A 90 1.74 28.46 5.28
CA GLY A 90 0.35 28.58 4.84
C GLY A 90 0.08 29.42 3.58
N GLY A 91 1.11 30.02 2.98
CA GLY A 91 1.00 30.64 1.67
C GLY A 91 1.27 29.62 0.56
N THR A 92 0.28 29.38 -0.30
CA THR A 92 0.41 28.55 -1.51
C THR A 92 1.40 29.20 -2.49
N ALA A 93 2.65 28.75 -2.47
CA ALA A 93 3.58 28.96 -3.59
C ALA A 93 3.91 27.56 -4.17
N ALA A 94 3.35 27.29 -5.34
CA ALA A 94 3.75 26.14 -6.14
C ALA A 94 5.20 26.34 -6.61
N PRO A 95 6.05 25.29 -6.66
CA PRO A 95 7.38 25.41 -7.25
C PRO A 95 7.27 25.65 -8.76
N GLU A 96 7.99 26.65 -9.25
CA GLU A 96 8.16 26.86 -10.69
C GLU A 96 8.89 25.67 -11.32
N PRO A 97 8.41 25.14 -12.47
CA PRO A 97 9.10 24.06 -13.16
C PRO A 97 10.31 24.62 -13.91
N GLN A 98 11.47 24.01 -13.68
CA GLN A 98 12.68 24.24 -14.44
C GLN A 98 12.48 23.79 -15.90
N ASP A 99 12.86 24.73 -16.79
CA ASP A 99 12.85 24.69 -18.24
C ASP A 99 13.62 23.46 -18.80
N LEU A 100 12.91 22.53 -19.41
CA LEU A 100 13.47 21.52 -20.29
C LEU A 100 12.77 21.60 -21.65
N GLY A 101 13.43 22.30 -22.56
CA GLY A 101 13.40 22.05 -24.00
C GLY A 101 12.09 22.16 -24.75
N LYS A 102 12.00 23.10 -25.65
CA LYS A 102 10.87 23.40 -26.56
C LYS A 102 10.31 22.18 -27.29
N PRO A 103 8.98 22.07 -27.38
CA PRO A 103 8.32 21.18 -28.33
C PRO A 103 8.04 21.90 -29.67
N ILE A 104 8.02 21.07 -30.68
CA ILE A 104 7.72 21.36 -32.09
C ILE A 104 6.21 21.63 -32.26
N ASP A 105 5.88 22.62 -33.08
CA ASP A 105 4.53 23.04 -33.47
C ASP A 105 3.72 21.92 -34.14
N GLY A 106 2.45 21.84 -33.76
CA GLY A 106 1.44 21.07 -34.45
C GLY A 106 0.06 21.63 -34.12
N ASP A 107 -0.50 22.41 -35.03
CA ASP A 107 -1.85 23.03 -35.00
C ASP A 107 -2.96 22.02 -34.75
N ILE A 108 -3.83 22.30 -33.76
CA ILE A 108 -5.21 21.77 -33.72
C ILE A 108 -6.16 22.92 -33.36
N PRO A 109 -7.22 23.18 -34.13
CA PRO A 109 -8.11 24.31 -33.93
C PRO A 109 -9.07 24.10 -32.77
N THR A 110 -9.17 25.14 -31.95
CA THR A 110 -10.18 25.26 -30.88
C THR A 110 -11.45 25.94 -31.43
N ASP A 111 -12.57 25.24 -31.29
CA ASP A 111 -13.89 25.82 -31.39
C ASP A 111 -14.41 26.26 -30.01
N PRO A 112 -15.05 27.42 -29.87
CA PRO A 112 -15.36 28.01 -28.57
C PRO A 112 -16.71 27.53 -28.02
N ALA A 113 -16.74 27.21 -26.74
CA ALA A 113 -17.96 26.98 -25.98
C ALA A 113 -18.68 28.31 -25.68
N PRO A 114 -20.02 28.35 -25.71
CA PRO A 114 -20.77 29.57 -25.53
C PRO A 114 -20.82 30.05 -24.07
N ALA A 115 -20.54 31.31 -23.89
CA ALA A 115 -20.68 32.04 -22.66
C ALA A 115 -22.18 32.19 -22.30
N VAL A 116 -22.54 31.79 -21.08
CA VAL A 116 -23.84 32.15 -20.49
C VAL A 116 -23.70 33.46 -19.74
N ALA A 117 -24.36 34.46 -20.21
CA ALA A 117 -24.40 35.81 -19.70
C ALA A 117 -25.02 35.87 -18.29
N ALA A 118 -24.32 36.48 -17.38
CA ALA A 118 -24.86 36.96 -16.11
C ALA A 118 -25.69 38.24 -16.39
N SER A 119 -26.99 38.17 -16.17
CA SER A 119 -27.83 39.38 -16.07
C SER A 119 -27.98 39.79 -14.61
N ALA A 120 -27.27 40.82 -14.24
CA ALA A 120 -27.61 41.63 -13.08
C ALA A 120 -28.72 42.63 -13.46
N ASN A 121 -29.72 42.72 -12.60
CA ASN A 121 -30.57 43.87 -12.26
C ASN A 121 -31.91 43.33 -11.75
N GLY A 122 -32.48 43.81 -10.68
CA GLY A 122 -32.47 45.06 -10.02
C GLY A 122 -33.39 45.00 -8.82
N ASN A 123 -33.06 45.74 -7.84
CA ASN A 123 -33.84 46.11 -6.69
C ASN A 123 -35.31 46.44 -7.04
N HIS A 124 -36.27 45.71 -6.47
CA HIS A 124 -37.56 46.28 -6.06
C HIS A 124 -38.04 45.57 -4.79
N ALA A 125 -37.88 46.26 -3.67
CA ALA A 125 -38.58 46.04 -2.44
C ALA A 125 -40.07 46.31 -2.65
N GLY A 126 -40.80 45.32 -3.18
CA GLY A 126 -42.25 45.31 -3.24
C GLY A 126 -42.75 44.28 -2.24
N ALA A 127 -43.33 44.70 -1.12
CA ALA A 127 -44.00 43.81 -0.19
C ALA A 127 -45.04 42.98 -0.95
N LEU A 128 -44.90 41.63 -0.89
CA LEU A 128 -45.85 40.68 -1.47
C LEU A 128 -47.26 41.03 -1.01
N PRO A 129 -48.27 41.18 -1.90
CA PRO A 129 -49.64 41.50 -1.54
C PRO A 129 -50.27 40.30 -0.85
N VAL A 130 -50.20 40.27 0.48
CA VAL A 130 -50.70 39.18 1.33
C VAL A 130 -51.97 39.67 2.04
N SER A 131 -53.04 38.86 2.06
CA SER A 131 -54.22 39.18 2.85
C SER A 131 -53.93 39.06 4.35
N PRO A 132 -54.60 39.90 5.22
CA PRO A 132 -54.39 39.83 6.69
C PRO A 132 -54.65 38.44 7.26
N ARG A 133 -55.66 37.71 6.72
CA ARG A 133 -55.94 36.31 7.11
C ARG A 133 -54.83 35.35 6.68
N ALA A 134 -54.31 35.47 5.47
CA ALA A 134 -53.21 34.64 5.00
C ALA A 134 -51.93 34.81 5.86
N ARG A 135 -51.62 36.03 6.29
CA ARG A 135 -50.51 36.33 7.18
C ARG A 135 -50.63 35.66 8.54
N ARG A 136 -51.86 35.67 9.12
CA ARG A 136 -52.11 35.00 10.40
C ARG A 136 -51.97 33.48 10.30
N VAL A 137 -52.58 32.87 9.26
CA VAL A 137 -52.53 31.42 9.05
C VAL A 137 -51.11 30.96 8.67
N ALA A 138 -50.31 31.77 7.98
CA ALA A 138 -48.91 31.47 7.71
C ALA A 138 -48.07 31.45 9.02
N ALA A 139 -48.34 32.38 9.95
CA ALA A 139 -47.67 32.38 11.24
C ALA A 139 -48.10 31.17 12.15
N GLU A 140 -49.40 30.78 12.06
CA GLU A 140 -49.91 29.61 12.79
C GLU A 140 -49.36 28.28 12.24
N LEU A 141 -49.15 28.15 10.93
CA LEU A 141 -48.74 26.94 10.24
C LEU A 141 -47.20 26.88 9.93
N GLY A 142 -46.47 27.95 10.30
CA GLY A 142 -45.01 28.03 10.05
C GLY A 142 -44.64 28.07 8.58
N VAL A 143 -45.49 28.60 7.69
CA VAL A 143 -45.27 28.64 6.23
C VAL A 143 -44.62 29.95 5.84
N ASP A 144 -43.49 29.88 5.11
CA ASP A 144 -42.83 31.06 4.54
C ASP A 144 -43.65 31.62 3.38
N LEU A 145 -44.15 32.84 3.55
CA LEU A 145 -44.96 33.53 2.54
C LEU A 145 -44.22 33.84 1.23
N ASN A 146 -42.91 33.89 1.25
CA ASN A 146 -42.08 34.07 0.06
C ASN A 146 -42.06 32.83 -0.87
N ALA A 147 -42.35 31.65 -0.31
CA ALA A 147 -42.44 30.39 -1.04
C ALA A 147 -43.86 30.09 -1.56
N VAL A 148 -44.88 30.94 -1.24
CA VAL A 148 -46.27 30.71 -1.59
C VAL A 148 -46.65 31.54 -2.84
N VAL A 149 -47.16 30.88 -3.87
CA VAL A 149 -47.70 31.54 -5.05
C VAL A 149 -49.14 31.97 -4.79
N GLY A 150 -49.41 33.30 -4.82
CA GLY A 150 -50.76 33.84 -4.57
C GLY A 150 -51.69 33.67 -5.76
N THR A 151 -52.89 33.11 -5.56
CA THR A 151 -53.94 32.92 -6.57
C THR A 151 -54.96 34.06 -6.60
N GLY A 152 -54.80 35.10 -5.76
CA GLY A 152 -55.71 36.27 -5.73
C GLY A 152 -55.47 37.27 -6.83
N LYS A 153 -56.44 38.19 -7.04
CA LYS A 153 -56.36 39.25 -8.06
C LYS A 153 -55.10 40.10 -7.87
N GLY A 154 -54.25 40.17 -8.90
CA GLY A 154 -52.95 40.84 -8.83
C GLY A 154 -51.87 40.07 -8.06
N GLY A 155 -51.94 38.73 -8.02
CA GLY A 155 -50.92 37.89 -7.37
C GLY A 155 -51.01 37.86 -5.82
N ARG A 156 -52.13 38.32 -5.23
CA ARG A 156 -52.32 38.38 -3.78
C ARG A 156 -52.43 37.00 -3.17
N ILE A 157 -51.58 36.72 -2.13
CA ILE A 157 -51.66 35.49 -1.35
C ILE A 157 -52.87 35.47 -0.45
N ARG A 158 -53.73 34.46 -0.61
CA ARG A 158 -54.93 34.21 0.15
C ARG A 158 -54.69 33.11 1.19
N GLU A 159 -55.62 33.00 2.18
CA GLU A 159 -55.57 31.93 3.19
C GLU A 159 -55.50 30.52 2.57
N GLN A 160 -56.27 30.27 1.51
CA GLN A 160 -56.28 28.98 0.82
C GLN A 160 -54.91 28.60 0.22
N ASP A 161 -54.14 29.57 -0.28
CA ASP A 161 -52.82 29.34 -0.85
C ASP A 161 -51.83 28.92 0.21
N VAL A 162 -51.90 29.53 1.41
CA VAL A 162 -51.09 29.16 2.56
C VAL A 162 -51.43 27.77 3.10
N ARG A 163 -52.73 27.42 3.18
CA ARG A 163 -53.16 26.08 3.58
C ARG A 163 -52.77 25.00 2.57
N ALA A 164 -52.83 25.29 1.27
CA ALA A 164 -52.40 24.41 0.22
C ALA A 164 -50.87 24.20 0.30
N ALA A 165 -50.08 25.24 0.53
CA ALA A 165 -48.64 25.16 0.73
C ALA A 165 -48.28 24.36 2.00
N ALA A 166 -49.05 24.58 3.09
CA ALA A 166 -48.87 23.78 4.35
C ALA A 166 -49.17 22.29 4.12
N ALA A 167 -50.18 21.97 3.30
CA ALA A 167 -50.51 20.57 2.98
C ALA A 167 -49.51 19.90 2.02
N ALA A 168 -48.75 20.69 1.27
CA ALA A 168 -47.69 20.22 0.38
C ALA A 168 -46.34 20.03 1.09
N LEU A 169 -46.18 20.50 2.33
CA LEU A 169 -44.98 20.22 3.15
C LEU A 169 -45.03 18.74 3.55
N PRO A 170 -43.92 18.00 3.37
CA PRO A 170 -43.85 16.61 3.80
C PRO A 170 -44.10 16.56 5.33
N ALA A 171 -45.01 15.65 5.75
CA ALA A 171 -45.28 15.42 7.15
C ALA A 171 -43.99 15.18 7.95
N PRO A 172 -43.81 15.75 9.14
CA PRO A 172 -42.62 15.51 9.95
C PRO A 172 -42.43 14.01 10.12
N THR A 173 -41.30 13.49 9.65
CA THR A 173 -40.96 12.08 9.77
C THR A 173 -40.92 11.73 11.24
N PRO A 174 -41.65 10.70 11.72
CA PRO A 174 -41.70 10.38 13.13
C PRO A 174 -40.29 10.06 13.64
N GLU A 175 -39.92 10.66 14.77
CA GLU A 175 -38.62 10.40 15.38
C GLU A 175 -38.39 8.90 15.58
N PRO A 176 -37.21 8.37 15.22
CA PRO A 176 -36.93 6.95 15.35
C PRO A 176 -37.01 6.51 16.82
N ARG A 177 -37.73 5.42 17.08
CA ARG A 177 -37.88 4.85 18.43
C ARG A 177 -36.60 4.14 18.81
N ALA A 178 -35.76 4.75 19.67
CA ALA A 178 -34.51 4.18 20.18
C ALA A 178 -34.40 4.40 21.69
N ALA A 179 -33.71 3.51 22.39
CA ALA A 179 -33.39 3.70 23.81
C ALA A 179 -32.41 4.87 23.99
N PRO A 180 -32.42 5.58 25.15
CA PRO A 180 -31.49 6.69 25.39
C PRO A 180 -30.02 6.32 25.20
N SER A 181 -29.62 5.13 25.63
CA SER A 181 -28.25 4.60 25.41
C SER A 181 -27.90 4.38 23.94
N VAL A 182 -28.87 4.04 23.08
CA VAL A 182 -28.69 3.86 21.63
C VAL A 182 -28.61 5.20 20.94
N ARG A 183 -29.36 6.21 21.39
CA ARG A 183 -29.26 7.59 20.85
C ARG A 183 -27.91 8.19 21.16
N LYS A 184 -27.42 8.05 22.42
CA LYS A 184 -26.09 8.53 22.79
C LYS A 184 -24.99 7.88 22.00
N LEU A 185 -25.05 6.56 21.78
CA LEU A 185 -24.09 5.83 20.96
C LEU A 185 -24.13 6.24 19.50
N ALA A 186 -25.34 6.51 18.94
CA ALA A 186 -25.48 7.00 17.57
C ALA A 186 -24.83 8.38 17.38
N GLU A 187 -24.98 9.25 18.39
CA GLU A 187 -24.35 10.57 18.42
C GLU A 187 -22.81 10.47 18.52
N GLU A 188 -22.29 9.58 19.38
CA GLU A 188 -20.85 9.32 19.55
C GLU A 188 -20.20 8.80 18.26
N ILE A 189 -20.90 7.97 17.47
CA ILE A 189 -20.37 7.41 16.20
C ILE A 189 -20.81 8.18 14.95
N GLY A 190 -21.53 9.32 15.09
CA GLY A 190 -21.96 10.20 14.01
C GLY A 190 -22.97 9.58 13.03
N VAL A 191 -23.83 8.64 13.48
CA VAL A 191 -24.79 7.92 12.63
C VAL A 191 -26.21 8.45 12.87
N ASP A 192 -26.90 8.86 11.77
CA ASP A 192 -28.31 9.27 11.85
C ASP A 192 -29.24 8.06 11.99
N LEU A 193 -29.93 7.99 13.13
CA LEU A 193 -30.90 6.93 13.43
C LEU A 193 -32.04 6.81 12.42
N ARG A 194 -32.31 7.86 11.61
CA ARG A 194 -33.35 7.84 10.58
C ARG A 194 -32.99 6.98 9.38
N THR A 195 -31.69 6.74 9.17
CA THR A 195 -31.18 5.91 8.06
C THR A 195 -31.08 4.44 8.38
N ILE A 196 -31.29 4.06 9.66
CA ILE A 196 -31.13 2.70 10.15
C ILE A 196 -32.46 1.95 10.17
N PRO A 197 -32.62 0.85 9.40
CA PRO A 197 -33.80 0.02 9.47
C PRO A 197 -33.83 -0.77 10.80
N SER A 198 -34.99 -0.75 11.48
CA SER A 198 -35.19 -1.54 12.69
C SER A 198 -35.39 -3.03 12.34
N SER A 199 -34.67 -3.92 13.01
CA SER A 199 -34.88 -5.37 12.92
C SER A 199 -36.11 -5.89 13.68
N ARG A 200 -36.76 -5.02 14.48
CA ARG A 200 -37.91 -5.42 15.32
C ARG A 200 -39.24 -4.98 14.71
N PRO A 201 -40.30 -5.81 14.82
CA PRO A 201 -41.65 -5.43 14.36
C PRO A 201 -42.19 -4.17 15.04
N SER A 202 -41.70 -3.81 16.23
CA SER A 202 -42.08 -2.61 16.99
C SER A 202 -41.46 -1.31 16.42
N GLY A 203 -40.61 -1.38 15.40
CA GLY A 203 -39.92 -0.24 14.82
C GLY A 203 -38.84 0.37 15.75
N ARG A 204 -38.48 -0.30 16.85
CA ARG A 204 -37.47 0.20 17.80
C ARG A 204 -36.05 -0.21 17.38
N ILE A 205 -35.21 0.78 17.19
CA ILE A 205 -33.78 0.59 16.81
C ILE A 205 -33.01 0.09 18.05
N THR A 206 -32.25 -0.99 17.88
CA THR A 206 -31.40 -1.60 18.88
C THR A 206 -29.91 -1.26 18.64
N ARG A 207 -29.06 -1.54 19.63
CA ARG A 207 -27.60 -1.38 19.48
C ARG A 207 -27.04 -2.25 18.34
N ALA A 208 -27.59 -3.45 18.14
CA ALA A 208 -27.20 -4.34 17.05
C ALA A 208 -27.59 -3.79 15.67
N ASP A 209 -28.73 -3.10 15.56
CA ASP A 209 -29.13 -2.43 14.31
C ASP A 209 -28.22 -1.27 13.99
N LEU A 210 -27.79 -0.52 15.01
CA LEU A 210 -26.85 0.59 14.88
C LEU A 210 -25.48 0.10 14.40
N THR A 211 -24.95 -0.97 14.97
CA THR A 211 -23.68 -1.57 14.54
C THR A 211 -23.76 -2.08 13.10
N ARG A 212 -24.89 -2.70 12.72
CA ARG A 212 -25.13 -3.17 11.35
C ARG A 212 -25.31 -2.02 10.35
N GLY A 213 -26.01 -0.95 10.77
CA GLY A 213 -26.19 0.25 9.94
C GLY A 213 -24.93 1.08 9.78
N ALA A 214 -24.09 1.17 10.79
CA ALA A 214 -22.79 1.85 10.73
C ALA A 214 -21.83 1.16 9.74
N THR A 215 -21.88 -0.18 9.67
CA THR A 215 -21.12 -0.94 8.65
C THR A 215 -21.72 -0.86 7.23
N ALA A 216 -23.01 -0.55 7.10
CA ALA A 216 -23.69 -0.40 5.81
C ALA A 216 -23.57 1.03 5.21
N GLY A 217 -23.28 2.03 6.04
CA GLY A 217 -23.26 3.45 5.65
C GLY A 217 -22.02 3.94 4.90
N THR A 218 -21.00 3.10 4.70
CA THR A 218 -19.78 3.41 3.93
C THR A 218 -19.70 2.73 2.55
N SER A 219 -20.83 2.32 1.99
CA SER A 219 -20.86 1.78 0.63
C SER A 219 -20.94 2.91 -0.38
N SER A 220 -19.82 3.35 -0.92
CA SER A 220 -19.77 4.01 -2.23
C SER A 220 -20.37 3.04 -3.26
N SER A 221 -21.35 3.49 -4.03
CA SER A 221 -22.28 2.69 -4.83
C SER A 221 -21.72 2.01 -6.08
N ASP A 222 -20.40 1.93 -6.28
CA ASP A 222 -19.79 1.41 -7.51
C ASP A 222 -18.93 0.14 -7.33
N GLY A 223 -18.93 -0.48 -6.15
CA GLY A 223 -18.16 -1.68 -5.87
C GLY A 223 -19.00 -2.93 -5.63
N THR A 224 -18.69 -4.04 -6.29
CA THR A 224 -19.24 -5.36 -5.96
C THR A 224 -18.55 -5.91 -4.73
N SER A 225 -19.25 -5.96 -3.59
CA SER A 225 -18.72 -6.58 -2.36
C SER A 225 -19.06 -8.06 -2.31
N ALA A 226 -18.04 -8.92 -2.10
CA ALA A 226 -18.21 -10.35 -1.89
C ALA A 226 -17.54 -10.79 -0.59
N PRO A 227 -18.10 -11.75 0.15
CA PRO A 227 -17.47 -12.28 1.36
C PRO A 227 -16.17 -13.02 1.00
N ILE A 228 -15.13 -12.82 1.82
CA ILE A 228 -13.84 -13.49 1.66
C ILE A 228 -14.02 -14.99 1.91
N ASN A 229 -13.57 -15.82 0.96
CA ASN A 229 -13.57 -17.27 1.12
C ASN A 229 -12.60 -17.73 2.24
N PRO A 230 -12.76 -18.95 2.81
CA PRO A 230 -11.94 -19.43 3.92
C PRO A 230 -10.42 -19.46 3.61
N ILE A 231 -10.04 -19.84 2.38
CA ILE A 231 -8.64 -19.90 1.95
C ILE A 231 -8.04 -18.49 1.90
N ARG A 232 -8.72 -17.54 1.28
CA ARG A 232 -8.28 -16.14 1.22
C ARG A 232 -8.19 -15.53 2.60
N ARG A 233 -9.08 -15.91 3.53
CA ARG A 233 -9.02 -15.48 4.94
C ARG A 233 -7.76 -15.99 5.61
N ALA A 234 -7.44 -17.27 5.47
CA ALA A 234 -6.22 -17.86 6.03
C ALA A 234 -4.95 -17.20 5.45
N ILE A 235 -4.92 -16.93 4.13
CA ILE A 235 -3.81 -16.22 3.48
C ILE A 235 -3.68 -14.80 4.06
N ARG A 236 -4.78 -14.04 4.16
CA ARG A 236 -4.80 -12.69 4.73
C ARG A 236 -4.24 -12.68 6.15
N ASP A 237 -4.71 -13.60 6.99
CA ASP A 237 -4.32 -13.66 8.40
C ASP A 237 -2.82 -13.99 8.52
N ARG A 238 -2.33 -14.95 7.73
CA ARG A 238 -0.91 -15.33 7.70
C ARG A 238 -0.02 -14.20 7.16
N MET A 239 -0.39 -13.53 6.07
CA MET A 239 0.37 -12.41 5.54
C MET A 239 0.38 -11.22 6.50
N SER A 240 -0.73 -10.96 7.18
CA SER A 240 -0.81 -9.93 8.22
C SER A 240 0.04 -10.26 9.44
N GLU A 241 0.13 -11.53 9.82
CA GLU A 241 1.01 -12.00 10.88
C GLU A 241 2.48 -11.80 10.50
N THR A 242 2.88 -12.21 9.30
CA THR A 242 4.25 -12.00 8.77
C THR A 242 4.61 -10.52 8.80
N ALA A 243 3.76 -9.65 8.31
CA ALA A 243 4.02 -8.20 8.26
C ALA A 243 4.20 -7.55 9.64
N ARG A 244 3.62 -8.14 10.70
CA ARG A 244 3.73 -7.62 12.08
C ARG A 244 4.89 -8.21 12.88
N THR A 245 5.30 -9.43 12.55
CA THR A 245 6.23 -10.21 13.40
C THR A 245 7.61 -10.34 12.82
N VAL A 246 7.79 -10.20 11.50
CA VAL A 246 9.07 -10.37 10.81
C VAL A 246 9.78 -9.03 10.67
N ALA A 247 11.10 -9.02 10.73
CA ALA A 247 11.95 -7.91 10.33
C ALA A 247 12.58 -8.21 8.93
N PRO A 248 11.82 -8.01 7.82
CA PRO A 248 12.24 -8.49 6.52
C PRO A 248 13.32 -7.59 5.92
N VAL A 249 14.39 -8.21 5.43
CA VAL A 249 15.40 -7.56 4.60
C VAL A 249 15.51 -8.32 3.28
N THR A 250 15.62 -7.60 2.17
CA THR A 250 15.77 -8.20 0.84
C THR A 250 17.11 -7.83 0.23
N LEU A 251 17.87 -8.84 -0.16
CA LEU A 251 19.07 -8.72 -0.98
C LEU A 251 18.73 -9.13 -2.41
N THR A 252 19.16 -8.34 -3.39
CA THR A 252 18.95 -8.65 -4.81
C THR A 252 20.27 -8.68 -5.54
N THR A 253 20.46 -9.69 -6.39
CA THR A 253 21.64 -9.82 -7.25
C THR A 253 21.22 -10.22 -8.66
N GLU A 254 22.03 -9.85 -9.65
CA GLU A 254 21.91 -10.32 -11.01
C GLU A 254 22.85 -11.50 -11.23
N ALA A 255 22.36 -12.56 -11.88
CA ALA A 255 23.11 -13.77 -12.21
C ALA A 255 23.08 -14.04 -13.70
N ASP A 256 24.20 -14.55 -14.24
CA ASP A 256 24.28 -15.07 -15.61
C ASP A 256 23.69 -16.49 -15.66
N ALA A 257 22.48 -16.61 -16.15
CA ALA A 257 21.76 -17.87 -16.29
C ALA A 257 21.98 -18.56 -17.66
N THR A 258 22.96 -18.13 -18.44
CA THR A 258 23.19 -18.68 -19.79
C THR A 258 23.47 -20.18 -19.74
N GLU A 259 24.39 -20.63 -18.87
CA GLU A 259 24.71 -22.05 -18.75
C GLU A 259 23.54 -22.86 -18.16
N LEU A 260 22.79 -22.29 -17.23
CA LEU A 260 21.60 -22.96 -16.65
C LEU A 260 20.52 -23.15 -17.71
N TRP A 261 20.27 -22.13 -18.54
CA TRP A 261 19.34 -22.21 -19.64
C TRP A 261 19.75 -23.25 -20.67
N ASP A 262 21.01 -23.24 -21.09
CA ASP A 262 21.55 -24.17 -22.08
C ASP A 262 21.54 -25.60 -21.54
N PHE A 263 21.84 -25.81 -20.27
CA PHE A 263 21.72 -27.09 -19.60
C PHE A 263 20.29 -27.62 -19.64
N ARG A 264 19.33 -26.80 -19.30
CA ARG A 264 17.90 -27.16 -19.38
C ARG A 264 17.48 -27.49 -20.80
N GLU A 265 17.91 -26.72 -21.81
CA GLU A 265 17.57 -26.98 -23.21
C GLU A 265 18.25 -28.26 -23.75
N ARG A 266 19.40 -28.65 -23.24
CA ARG A 266 20.00 -29.98 -23.50
C ARG A 266 19.15 -31.08 -22.91
N LEU A 267 18.80 -31.02 -21.64
CA LEU A 267 17.93 -32.01 -21.00
C LEU A 267 16.60 -32.18 -21.72
N LYS A 268 16.00 -31.07 -22.17
CA LYS A 268 14.75 -31.09 -22.95
C LYS A 268 14.88 -31.86 -24.27
N ARG A 269 16.01 -31.71 -24.97
CA ARG A 269 16.27 -32.42 -26.21
C ARG A 269 16.56 -33.90 -25.98
N ASP A 270 17.36 -34.20 -24.97
CA ASP A 270 17.81 -35.56 -24.69
C ASP A 270 16.70 -36.45 -24.11
N LEU A 271 15.77 -35.88 -23.32
CA LEU A 271 14.63 -36.57 -22.71
C LEU A 271 13.38 -36.65 -23.62
N GLY A 272 13.39 -36.02 -24.78
CA GLY A 272 12.36 -36.24 -25.80
C GLY A 272 10.98 -35.69 -25.52
N GLY A 273 10.84 -34.53 -24.91
CA GLY A 273 9.59 -33.73 -24.97
C GLY A 273 8.63 -33.79 -23.77
N SER A 274 8.77 -34.72 -22.81
CA SER A 274 8.02 -34.70 -21.54
C SER A 274 8.89 -35.15 -20.38
N GLY A 275 8.64 -34.57 -19.19
CA GLY A 275 9.38 -34.94 -17.98
C GLY A 275 10.76 -34.31 -17.81
N TYR A 276 11.09 -33.29 -18.62
CA TYR A 276 12.32 -32.50 -18.41
C TYR A 276 12.11 -31.43 -17.33
N PRO A 277 13.16 -31.09 -16.55
CA PRO A 277 13.04 -30.12 -15.47
C PRO A 277 12.78 -28.70 -16.00
N SER A 278 11.94 -27.97 -15.30
CA SER A 278 11.74 -26.53 -15.48
C SER A 278 12.92 -25.75 -14.88
N ILE A 279 13.02 -24.45 -15.18
CA ILE A 279 13.97 -23.57 -14.49
C ILE A 279 13.69 -23.54 -12.98
N THR A 280 12.43 -23.59 -12.58
CA THR A 280 12.04 -23.63 -11.15
C THR A 280 12.56 -24.91 -10.47
N ASP A 281 12.49 -26.07 -11.11
CA ASP A 281 12.99 -27.33 -10.55
C ASP A 281 14.51 -27.29 -10.35
N LEU A 282 15.24 -26.72 -11.32
CA LEU A 282 16.69 -26.50 -11.20
C LEU A 282 17.02 -25.56 -10.03
N LEU A 283 16.26 -24.48 -9.88
CA LEU A 283 16.45 -23.52 -8.78
C LEU A 283 16.05 -24.11 -7.41
N VAL A 284 15.03 -24.97 -7.37
CA VAL A 284 14.67 -25.74 -6.16
C VAL A 284 15.86 -26.61 -5.73
N ARG A 285 16.45 -27.36 -6.67
CA ARG A 285 17.65 -28.17 -6.39
C ARG A 285 18.84 -27.33 -5.94
N ILE A 286 19.12 -26.23 -6.64
CA ILE A 286 20.20 -25.30 -6.30
C ILE A 286 19.97 -24.69 -4.90
N SER A 287 18.75 -24.26 -4.59
CA SER A 287 18.42 -23.72 -3.27
C SER A 287 18.58 -24.75 -2.17
N ALA A 288 18.16 -25.99 -2.41
CA ALA A 288 18.31 -27.08 -1.46
C ALA A 288 19.80 -27.37 -1.15
N LEU A 289 20.64 -27.44 -2.18
CA LEU A 289 22.09 -27.62 -2.00
C LEU A 289 22.74 -26.43 -1.29
N ALA A 290 22.31 -25.20 -1.62
CA ALA A 290 22.80 -23.99 -0.93
C ALA A 290 22.44 -23.98 0.55
N LEU A 291 21.26 -24.49 0.94
CA LEU A 291 20.83 -24.61 2.34
C LEU A 291 21.68 -25.63 3.12
N ILE A 292 22.10 -26.70 2.47
CA ILE A 292 23.03 -27.68 3.08
C ILE A 292 24.43 -27.08 3.23
N ASP A 293 24.91 -26.33 2.21
CA ASP A 293 26.21 -25.65 2.27
C ASP A 293 26.20 -24.50 3.30
N GLN A 294 25.02 -23.92 3.63
CA GLN A 294 24.82 -22.79 4.53
C GLN A 294 23.62 -23.00 5.47
N PRO A 295 23.77 -23.85 6.49
CA PRO A 295 22.67 -24.31 7.35
C PRO A 295 22.06 -23.19 8.22
N GLU A 296 22.73 -22.04 8.34
CA GLU A 296 22.22 -20.85 9.03
C GLU A 296 20.92 -20.30 8.40
N LEU A 297 20.66 -20.60 7.13
CA LEU A 297 19.44 -20.24 6.40
C LEU A 297 18.37 -21.34 6.43
N ASN A 298 18.74 -22.59 6.77
CA ASN A 298 17.82 -23.72 6.84
C ASN A 298 17.20 -23.85 8.24
N VAL A 299 16.55 -22.77 8.67
CA VAL A 299 16.04 -22.62 10.04
C VAL A 299 14.60 -22.13 10.05
N ARG A 300 13.91 -22.37 11.16
CA ARG A 300 12.58 -21.86 11.45
C ARG A 300 12.59 -21.21 12.84
N LEU A 301 11.83 -20.13 12.96
CA LEU A 301 11.60 -19.45 14.22
C LEU A 301 10.18 -19.73 14.72
N ASP A 302 10.06 -20.41 15.85
CA ASP A 302 8.82 -20.66 16.56
C ASP A 302 8.89 -20.00 17.95
N GLY A 303 8.21 -18.87 18.14
CA GLY A 303 8.35 -18.05 19.34
C GLY A 303 9.79 -17.57 19.52
N ASP A 304 10.43 -17.97 20.63
CA ASP A 304 11.84 -17.65 20.94
C ASP A 304 12.80 -18.82 20.61
N THR A 305 12.33 -19.83 19.87
CA THR A 305 13.12 -21.02 19.55
C THR A 305 13.47 -21.08 18.07
N ILE A 306 14.78 -21.10 17.77
CA ILE A 306 15.28 -21.33 16.41
C ILE A 306 15.56 -22.83 16.28
N THR A 307 14.90 -23.46 15.28
CA THR A 307 15.13 -24.87 14.93
C THR A 307 15.87 -24.94 13.60
N GLN A 308 17.05 -25.53 13.59
CA GLN A 308 17.85 -25.79 12.39
C GLN A 308 17.52 -27.20 11.86
N TYR A 309 17.42 -27.31 10.54
CA TYR A 309 17.08 -28.55 9.83
C TYR A 309 18.28 -29.10 9.06
N GLU A 310 18.47 -30.42 9.11
CA GLU A 310 19.51 -31.11 8.35
C GLU A 310 19.13 -31.34 6.87
N ALA A 311 17.85 -31.46 6.58
CA ALA A 311 17.32 -31.65 5.23
C ALA A 311 16.63 -30.39 4.73
N ALA A 312 16.70 -30.12 3.44
CA ALA A 312 16.06 -28.99 2.80
C ALA A 312 14.66 -29.36 2.27
N HIS A 313 13.62 -28.77 2.84
CA HIS A 313 12.24 -28.94 2.41
C HIS A 313 11.79 -27.66 1.72
N ILE A 314 11.61 -27.69 0.41
CA ILE A 314 11.37 -26.49 -0.39
C ILE A 314 9.91 -26.31 -0.72
N GLY A 315 9.32 -25.20 -0.28
CA GLY A 315 8.02 -24.72 -0.72
C GLY A 315 8.11 -24.11 -2.12
N ILE A 316 7.21 -24.48 -3.01
CA ILE A 316 7.13 -23.93 -4.36
C ILE A 316 5.88 -23.06 -4.43
N ALA A 317 6.04 -21.75 -4.65
CA ALA A 317 4.89 -20.85 -4.76
C ALA A 317 4.10 -21.12 -6.06
N VAL A 318 2.82 -21.48 -5.91
CA VAL A 318 1.91 -21.82 -7.03
C VAL A 318 0.70 -20.91 -6.99
N ASP A 319 0.46 -20.19 -8.07
CA ASP A 319 -0.76 -19.40 -8.25
C ASP A 319 -1.94 -20.30 -8.61
N THR A 320 -3.08 -20.07 -7.93
CA THR A 320 -4.35 -20.77 -8.14
C THR A 320 -5.53 -19.80 -8.12
N GLU A 321 -6.65 -20.19 -8.72
CA GLU A 321 -7.90 -19.40 -8.65
C GLU A 321 -8.36 -19.09 -7.21
N ARG A 322 -7.93 -19.90 -6.25
CA ARG A 322 -8.26 -19.74 -4.82
C ARG A 322 -7.28 -18.87 -4.05
N GLY A 323 -6.11 -18.56 -4.65
CA GLY A 323 -5.01 -17.79 -4.07
C GLY A 323 -3.69 -18.53 -4.18
N LEU A 324 -2.62 -17.90 -3.65
CA LEU A 324 -1.26 -18.42 -3.64
C LEU A 324 -1.12 -19.53 -2.60
N LEU A 325 -0.65 -20.71 -3.02
CA LEU A 325 -0.33 -21.84 -2.14
C LEU A 325 1.12 -22.28 -2.38
N ALA A 326 1.77 -22.84 -1.35
CA ALA A 326 3.15 -23.31 -1.44
C ALA A 326 3.23 -24.81 -1.06
N PRO A 327 3.00 -25.74 -2.01
CA PRO A 327 3.26 -27.16 -1.79
C PRO A 327 4.73 -27.41 -1.50
N VAL A 328 5.00 -28.41 -0.66
CA VAL A 328 6.33 -28.67 -0.12
C VAL A 328 6.94 -29.92 -0.76
N LEU A 329 8.05 -29.71 -1.46
CA LEU A 329 8.92 -30.77 -1.95
C LEU A 329 9.93 -31.11 -0.83
N ARG A 330 9.77 -32.29 -0.24
CA ARG A 330 10.57 -32.73 0.90
C ARG A 330 11.93 -33.29 0.47
N ASP A 331 12.95 -33.15 1.33
CA ASP A 331 14.29 -33.71 1.12
C ASP A 331 14.87 -33.39 -0.29
N ALA A 332 14.68 -32.14 -0.74
CA ALA A 332 15.09 -31.70 -2.07
C ALA A 332 16.61 -31.80 -2.28
N ASP A 333 17.38 -31.76 -1.20
CA ASP A 333 18.83 -31.94 -1.17
C ASP A 333 19.28 -33.36 -1.51
N ARG A 334 18.41 -34.37 -1.34
CA ARG A 334 18.71 -35.79 -1.57
C ARG A 334 18.13 -36.35 -2.88
N LYS A 335 17.25 -35.60 -3.53
CA LYS A 335 16.55 -36.00 -4.76
C LYS A 335 17.35 -35.65 -6.01
N SER A 336 17.28 -36.51 -7.00
CA SER A 336 17.77 -36.17 -8.34
C SER A 336 16.94 -35.06 -8.98
N ILE A 337 17.49 -34.39 -9.98
CA ILE A 337 16.72 -33.38 -10.74
C ILE A 337 15.49 -33.98 -11.40
N HIS A 338 15.57 -35.23 -11.84
CA HIS A 338 14.44 -35.95 -12.44
C HIS A 338 13.31 -36.20 -11.43
N ASP A 339 13.66 -36.63 -10.21
CA ASP A 339 12.69 -36.85 -9.14
C ASP A 339 12.03 -35.53 -8.71
N ILE A 340 12.82 -34.45 -8.62
CA ILE A 340 12.32 -33.11 -8.33
C ILE A 340 11.33 -32.69 -9.40
N ALA A 341 11.65 -32.82 -10.68
CA ALA A 341 10.78 -32.44 -11.78
C ALA A 341 9.48 -33.24 -11.80
N ALA A 342 9.53 -34.54 -11.53
CA ALA A 342 8.34 -35.39 -11.47
C ALA A 342 7.42 -35.03 -10.30
N GLU A 343 7.99 -34.90 -9.09
CA GLU A 343 7.26 -34.59 -7.87
C GLU A 343 6.71 -33.15 -7.87
N SER A 344 7.48 -32.17 -8.36
CA SER A 344 7.02 -30.79 -8.47
C SER A 344 5.85 -30.66 -9.43
N ALA A 345 5.89 -31.36 -10.59
CA ALA A 345 4.80 -31.37 -11.55
C ALA A 345 3.51 -31.92 -10.91
N GLU A 346 3.60 -33.03 -10.18
CA GLU A 346 2.48 -33.64 -9.47
C GLU A 346 1.93 -32.68 -8.37
N LEU A 347 2.79 -32.09 -7.57
CA LEU A 347 2.42 -31.14 -6.52
C LEU A 347 1.74 -29.90 -7.09
N ILE A 348 2.27 -29.35 -8.18
CA ILE A 348 1.70 -28.17 -8.86
C ILE A 348 0.32 -28.50 -9.44
N GLU A 349 0.17 -29.65 -10.08
CA GLU A 349 -1.12 -30.08 -10.63
C GLU A 349 -2.17 -30.28 -9.52
N LYS A 350 -1.83 -31.01 -8.44
CA LYS A 350 -2.70 -31.18 -7.28
C LYS A 350 -3.08 -29.86 -6.64
N THR A 351 -2.17 -28.91 -6.61
CA THR A 351 -2.43 -27.57 -6.03
C THR A 351 -3.41 -26.79 -6.89
N ARG A 352 -3.24 -26.79 -8.21
CA ARG A 352 -4.11 -26.08 -9.16
C ARG A 352 -5.52 -26.65 -9.20
N ASN A 353 -5.66 -27.97 -9.21
CA ASN A 353 -6.97 -28.62 -9.23
C ASN A 353 -7.62 -28.73 -7.84
N GLY A 354 -6.93 -28.28 -6.77
CA GLY A 354 -7.44 -28.22 -5.40
C GLY A 354 -7.49 -29.57 -4.67
N SER A 355 -6.79 -30.61 -5.18
CA SER A 355 -6.70 -31.93 -4.53
C SER A 355 -5.50 -32.09 -3.60
N ILE A 356 -4.71 -31.02 -3.41
CA ILE A 356 -3.56 -31.00 -2.48
C ILE A 356 -4.02 -31.20 -1.04
N SER A 357 -3.32 -32.03 -0.27
CA SER A 357 -3.60 -32.23 1.15
C SER A 357 -2.99 -31.10 2.01
N GLY A 358 -3.59 -30.84 3.19
CA GLY A 358 -3.06 -29.85 4.12
C GLY A 358 -1.64 -30.18 4.62
N ASP A 359 -1.25 -31.45 4.66
CA ASP A 359 0.09 -31.89 5.10
C ASP A 359 1.16 -31.63 4.03
N GLN A 360 0.75 -31.62 2.75
CA GLN A 360 1.64 -31.26 1.64
C GLN A 360 1.91 -29.74 1.53
N LEU A 361 1.16 -28.92 2.28
CA LEU A 361 1.33 -27.46 2.36
C LEU A 361 2.10 -27.02 3.63
N LYS A 362 2.63 -27.95 4.41
CA LYS A 362 3.31 -27.67 5.69
C LYS A 362 4.69 -28.29 5.73
N GLY A 363 5.56 -27.65 6.52
CA GLY A 363 6.85 -28.22 6.85
C GLY A 363 7.98 -27.81 5.91
N SER A 364 7.79 -26.86 5.02
CA SER A 364 8.89 -26.23 4.26
C SER A 364 9.86 -25.52 5.19
N THR A 365 11.12 -25.55 4.85
CA THR A 365 12.19 -24.81 5.55
C THR A 365 12.64 -23.58 4.76
N PHE A 366 12.27 -23.52 3.49
CA PHE A 366 12.58 -22.44 2.57
C PHE A 366 11.55 -22.43 1.42
N THR A 367 11.23 -21.28 0.87
CA THR A 367 10.30 -21.17 -0.27
C THR A 367 10.98 -20.55 -1.50
N VAL A 368 10.63 -21.05 -2.69
CA VAL A 368 11.01 -20.47 -3.97
C VAL A 368 9.75 -19.93 -4.66
N SER A 369 9.76 -18.64 -5.02
CA SER A 369 8.69 -17.97 -5.73
C SER A 369 9.20 -17.45 -7.07
N ASN A 370 8.66 -17.95 -8.19
CA ASN A 370 9.08 -17.57 -9.52
C ASN A 370 7.97 -16.78 -10.23
N LEU A 371 8.27 -15.52 -10.57
CA LEU A 371 7.39 -14.63 -11.35
C LEU A 371 7.96 -14.31 -12.74
N GLY A 372 9.00 -15.00 -13.17
CA GLY A 372 9.64 -14.79 -14.47
C GLY A 372 8.71 -15.03 -15.65
N MET A 373 7.72 -15.91 -15.52
CA MET A 373 6.71 -16.17 -16.55
C MET A 373 5.74 -14.99 -16.76
N PHE A 374 5.66 -14.06 -15.80
CA PHE A 374 4.86 -12.83 -15.86
C PHE A 374 5.69 -11.61 -16.26
N GLU A 375 6.89 -11.82 -16.82
CA GLU A 375 7.82 -10.78 -17.27
C GLU A 375 8.31 -9.84 -16.15
N ILE A 376 8.29 -10.29 -14.89
CA ILE A 376 8.80 -9.55 -13.74
C ILE A 376 10.31 -9.73 -13.65
N ASP A 377 11.05 -8.61 -13.59
CA ASP A 377 12.52 -8.64 -13.48
C ASP A 377 12.96 -8.99 -12.07
N ALA A 378 12.46 -8.28 -11.06
CA ALA A 378 12.77 -8.49 -9.66
C ALA A 378 11.57 -8.07 -8.79
N PHE A 379 11.44 -8.66 -7.61
CA PHE A 379 10.40 -8.32 -6.64
C PHE A 379 10.87 -8.69 -5.22
N THR A 380 10.19 -8.16 -4.22
CA THR A 380 10.44 -8.48 -2.81
C THR A 380 9.39 -9.50 -2.34
N PRO A 381 9.70 -10.80 -2.25
CA PRO A 381 8.77 -11.80 -1.77
C PRO A 381 8.52 -11.67 -0.26
N ILE A 382 7.31 -12.01 0.18
CA ILE A 382 6.96 -12.07 1.60
C ILE A 382 7.32 -13.45 2.13
N ILE A 383 8.00 -13.50 3.28
CA ILE A 383 8.42 -14.76 3.94
C ILE A 383 7.19 -15.58 4.31
N ASN A 384 7.24 -16.88 4.01
CA ASN A 384 6.22 -17.84 4.36
C ASN A 384 6.48 -18.42 5.76
N LEU A 385 5.99 -17.77 6.81
CA LEU A 385 6.21 -18.25 8.19
C LEU A 385 5.89 -19.75 8.35
N PRO A 386 6.61 -20.47 9.20
CA PRO A 386 7.70 -20.03 10.11
C PRO A 386 9.12 -20.09 9.50
N GLU A 387 9.24 -20.13 8.17
CA GLU A 387 10.54 -20.12 7.46
C GLU A 387 11.31 -18.81 7.73
N ALA A 388 12.64 -18.89 7.75
CA ALA A 388 13.49 -17.72 7.93
C ALA A 388 13.75 -16.94 6.65
N ALA A 389 13.55 -17.55 5.46
CA ALA A 389 13.84 -16.88 4.19
C ALA A 389 13.03 -17.44 3.01
N ILE A 390 12.98 -16.65 1.93
CA ILE A 390 12.32 -16.96 0.66
C ILE A 390 13.12 -16.39 -0.51
N LEU A 391 13.22 -17.15 -1.61
CA LEU A 391 13.86 -16.72 -2.84
C LEU A 391 12.83 -16.28 -3.88
N GLY A 392 12.89 -15.02 -4.30
CA GLY A 392 12.19 -14.49 -5.47
C GLY A 392 13.04 -14.64 -6.72
N VAL A 393 12.42 -15.14 -7.79
CA VAL A 393 13.06 -15.42 -9.08
C VAL A 393 12.41 -14.56 -10.16
N GLY A 394 13.22 -13.73 -10.81
CA GLY A 394 12.81 -12.89 -11.93
C GLY A 394 12.88 -13.61 -13.28
N ARG A 395 12.47 -12.91 -14.34
CA ARG A 395 12.56 -13.42 -15.71
C ARG A 395 14.02 -13.54 -16.19
N ILE A 396 14.24 -14.45 -17.13
CA ILE A 396 15.51 -14.58 -17.82
C ILE A 396 15.44 -13.78 -19.13
N VAL A 397 16.31 -12.78 -19.29
CA VAL A 397 16.35 -11.92 -20.48
C VAL A 397 17.75 -11.85 -21.06
N PRO A 398 17.89 -11.83 -22.42
CA PRO A 398 19.19 -11.57 -23.05
C PRO A 398 19.58 -10.10 -22.82
N LYS A 399 20.81 -9.89 -22.30
CA LYS A 399 21.40 -8.57 -22.08
C LYS A 399 22.84 -8.52 -22.62
N PRO A 400 23.31 -7.39 -23.13
CA PRO A 400 24.73 -7.16 -23.37
C PRO A 400 25.43 -7.00 -22.00
N VAL A 401 26.45 -7.81 -21.75
CA VAL A 401 27.26 -7.73 -20.53
C VAL A 401 28.74 -7.76 -20.90
N VAL A 402 29.56 -7.07 -20.10
CA VAL A 402 31.01 -7.14 -20.23
C VAL A 402 31.44 -8.50 -19.67
N VAL A 403 32.03 -9.35 -20.52
CA VAL A 403 32.47 -10.69 -20.13
C VAL A 403 33.99 -10.73 -19.88
N ASP A 404 34.73 -9.80 -20.41
CA ASP A 404 36.16 -9.60 -20.16
C ASP A 404 36.42 -8.08 -20.03
N LEU A 405 36.81 -7.68 -18.80
CA LEU A 405 37.11 -6.28 -18.48
C LEU A 405 38.44 -5.83 -19.03
N GLU A 406 39.41 -6.74 -19.18
CA GLU A 406 40.75 -6.40 -19.68
C GLU A 406 40.73 -6.13 -21.18
N ASN A 407 39.94 -6.91 -21.92
CA ASN A 407 39.82 -6.79 -23.37
C ASN A 407 38.55 -6.00 -23.80
N GLU A 408 37.80 -5.46 -22.86
CA GLU A 408 36.51 -4.73 -23.09
C GLU A 408 35.52 -5.54 -23.94
N GLU A 409 35.54 -6.88 -23.80
CA GLU A 409 34.69 -7.77 -24.57
C GLU A 409 33.24 -7.74 -24.04
N ILE A 410 32.28 -7.54 -24.95
CA ILE A 410 30.84 -7.57 -24.64
C ILE A 410 30.22 -8.79 -25.31
N ALA A 411 29.44 -9.57 -24.57
CA ALA A 411 28.66 -10.68 -25.09
C ALA A 411 27.20 -10.59 -24.66
N ILE A 412 26.30 -11.22 -25.45
CA ILE A 412 24.92 -11.40 -25.06
C ILE A 412 24.84 -12.58 -24.09
N ARG A 413 24.36 -12.32 -22.87
CA ARG A 413 24.13 -13.31 -21.83
C ARG A 413 22.67 -13.32 -21.41
N ARG A 414 22.20 -14.46 -20.91
CA ARG A 414 20.85 -14.60 -20.34
C ARG A 414 20.91 -14.25 -18.86
N MET A 415 20.49 -13.04 -18.54
CA MET A 415 20.56 -12.51 -17.17
C MET A 415 19.25 -12.71 -16.44
N MET A 416 19.31 -12.99 -15.14
CA MET A 416 18.15 -13.06 -14.26
C MET A 416 18.44 -12.40 -12.91
N TYR A 417 17.40 -11.86 -12.29
CA TYR A 417 17.49 -11.37 -10.92
C TYR A 417 17.04 -12.44 -9.93
N LEU A 418 17.78 -12.51 -8.83
CA LEU A 418 17.49 -13.32 -7.66
C LEU A 418 17.33 -12.40 -6.47
N SER A 419 16.19 -12.46 -5.79
CA SER A 419 15.86 -11.63 -4.61
C SER A 419 15.64 -12.53 -3.40
N LEU A 420 16.54 -12.49 -2.44
CA LEU A 420 16.44 -13.22 -1.17
C LEU A 420 15.85 -12.30 -0.10
N THR A 421 14.65 -12.61 0.38
CA THR A 421 14.09 -11.96 1.58
C THR A 421 14.28 -12.88 2.78
N PHE A 422 14.80 -12.34 3.87
CA PHE A 422 15.07 -13.08 5.11
C PHE A 422 14.65 -12.30 6.34
N ASP A 423 14.39 -13.01 7.42
CA ASP A 423 14.04 -12.43 8.72
C ASP A 423 15.31 -12.05 9.49
N HIS A 424 15.57 -10.75 9.62
CA HIS A 424 16.78 -10.25 10.27
C HIS A 424 16.81 -10.49 11.79
N ARG A 425 15.72 -10.99 12.37
CA ARG A 425 15.72 -11.46 13.76
C ARG A 425 16.43 -12.82 13.92
N VAL A 426 16.57 -13.58 12.82
CA VAL A 426 17.08 -14.94 12.80
C VAL A 426 18.39 -15.06 12.05
N VAL A 427 18.52 -14.31 10.96
CA VAL A 427 19.66 -14.35 10.04
C VAL A 427 20.23 -12.96 9.84
N ASP A 428 21.52 -12.80 10.00
CA ASP A 428 22.23 -11.55 9.71
C ASP A 428 22.49 -11.35 8.21
N GLY A 429 22.79 -10.09 7.83
CA GLY A 429 23.00 -9.72 6.44
C GLY A 429 24.17 -10.45 5.75
N ALA A 430 25.28 -10.70 6.46
CA ALA A 430 26.45 -11.35 5.87
C ALA A 430 26.21 -12.85 5.56
N PRO A 431 25.62 -13.68 6.45
CA PRO A 431 25.18 -15.03 6.11
C PRO A 431 24.20 -15.06 4.93
N ALA A 432 23.18 -14.18 4.92
CA ALA A 432 22.22 -14.07 3.84
C ALA A 432 22.89 -13.72 2.49
N ALA A 433 23.86 -12.79 2.50
CA ALA A 433 24.61 -12.42 1.31
C ALA A 433 25.47 -13.57 0.78
N ARG A 434 26.15 -14.32 1.66
CA ARG A 434 26.90 -15.54 1.27
C ARG A 434 26.01 -16.61 0.66
N PHE A 435 24.83 -16.81 1.23
CA PHE A 435 23.84 -17.74 0.71
C PHE A 435 23.36 -17.35 -0.69
N LEU A 436 22.98 -16.09 -0.90
CA LEU A 436 22.56 -15.59 -2.21
C LEU A 436 23.72 -15.68 -3.22
N GLN A 437 24.94 -15.34 -2.81
CA GLN A 437 26.14 -15.52 -3.63
C GLN A 437 26.35 -16.99 -4.01
N ARG A 438 26.11 -17.92 -3.08
CA ARG A 438 26.22 -19.35 -3.36
C ARG A 438 25.21 -19.83 -4.40
N ILE A 439 23.96 -19.39 -4.28
CA ILE A 439 22.94 -19.65 -5.29
C ILE A 439 23.36 -19.08 -6.66
N LYS A 440 23.82 -17.82 -6.70
CA LYS A 440 24.33 -17.19 -7.93
C LYS A 440 25.42 -18.03 -8.58
N GLN A 441 26.43 -18.46 -7.82
CA GLN A 441 27.53 -19.29 -8.34
C GLN A 441 27.04 -20.62 -8.93
N MET A 442 26.02 -21.24 -8.30
CA MET A 442 25.42 -22.48 -8.82
C MET A 442 24.56 -22.26 -10.05
N VAL A 443 23.90 -21.11 -10.18
CA VAL A 443 23.17 -20.71 -11.39
C VAL A 443 24.16 -20.49 -12.56
N GLU A 444 25.27 -19.81 -12.30
CA GLU A 444 26.31 -19.51 -13.30
C GLU A 444 27.14 -20.75 -13.70
N ARG A 445 27.22 -21.77 -12.82
CA ARG A 445 27.95 -23.03 -13.06
C ARG A 445 27.14 -24.26 -12.66
N PRO A 446 26.02 -24.55 -13.34
CA PRO A 446 25.04 -25.55 -12.91
C PRO A 446 25.60 -26.98 -12.91
N LEU A 447 26.50 -27.32 -13.82
CA LEU A 447 27.06 -28.67 -13.91
C LEU A 447 27.80 -29.06 -12.62
N VAL A 448 28.59 -28.16 -12.04
CA VAL A 448 29.33 -28.42 -10.80
C VAL A 448 28.36 -28.61 -9.61
N ALA A 449 27.25 -27.91 -9.60
CA ALA A 449 26.26 -27.96 -8.52
C ALA A 449 25.34 -29.19 -8.63
N LEU A 450 24.88 -29.50 -9.84
CA LEU A 450 23.79 -30.46 -10.05
C LEU A 450 24.27 -31.92 -10.23
N THR A 451 25.59 -32.15 -10.29
CA THR A 451 26.21 -33.50 -10.33
C THR A 451 26.67 -34.00 -8.95
N ARG A 452 26.42 -33.25 -7.89
CA ARG A 452 26.65 -33.62 -6.47
C ARG A 452 25.66 -34.61 -5.92
#